data_db021b3d5465d7204040efe5d5f98c66
#
_entry.id   db021b3d5465d7204040efe5d5f98c66
#
_cell.length_a   1.000
_cell.length_b   1.000
_cell.length_c   1.000
_cell.angle_alpha   90.00
_cell.angle_beta   90.00
_cell.angle_gamma   90.00
#
_symmetry.space_group_name_H-M   'P 1'
#
loop_
_entity.id
_entity.type
_entity.pdbx_description
1 polymer ?
#
loop_
_entity_poly.entity_id
_entity_poly.type
_entity_poly.pdbx_seq_one_letter_code
_entity_poly.pdbx_strand_id
1 'polypeptide(L)'
;MNDQLEYMTGQVAKGTMTRREFVGRAAALGVTAAVANSMLANNAQAAAHEAPVRGGTLKIGSSGGESTNTLDPALTASEVPLDNLRHLYETLVEVNPAGEVESRMAESYEASADAKTWAFKIRKGIQFHNGKDMTPEDVLKTMQRHSNEDSQSGALGIMRGISNMKVDGDNFIVELGVGNADLPYLMADYHLMIQPDGGMDNPGAGIGTGPYTLEVDEPGVRHGFTRNENYWDADNRGFTDYNEVLVLNDATARTAALQSGQVNMINRVDPKVAALLDRAPNLSVKSVSGRGHYVFIAHVDTAPFDNNDLRLALKYAINREEMVDKILRGYGSIGNDMPINASY
;
A
#
# COMPACT_ATOMS: atom_id res chain seq x y z
N MET A 1 -19.73 -15.65 10.26
CA MET A 1 -20.97 -14.87 10.54
C MET A 1 -20.68 -13.39 10.62
N ASN A 2 -19.66 -12.92 11.37
CA ASN A 2 -19.28 -11.50 11.43
C ASN A 2 -18.86 -10.96 10.06
N ASP A 3 -18.01 -11.65 9.33
CA ASP A 3 -17.49 -11.22 8.03
C ASP A 3 -18.59 -11.02 6.98
N GLN A 4 -19.63 -11.87 7.00
CA GLN A 4 -20.79 -11.71 6.11
C GLN A 4 -21.65 -10.49 6.47
N LEU A 5 -21.78 -10.20 7.75
CA LEU A 5 -22.52 -9.03 8.22
C LEU A 5 -21.75 -7.73 7.90
N GLU A 6 -20.44 -7.72 8.10
CA GLU A 6 -19.57 -6.61 7.73
C GLU A 6 -19.58 -6.37 6.22
N TYR A 7 -19.45 -7.41 5.42
CA TYR A 7 -19.58 -7.30 3.96
C TYR A 7 -20.93 -6.68 3.55
N MET A 8 -22.03 -7.18 4.11
CA MET A 8 -23.37 -6.67 3.78
C MET A 8 -23.58 -5.23 4.28
N THR A 9 -23.05 -4.82 5.42
CA THR A 9 -23.09 -3.42 5.88
C THR A 9 -22.30 -2.50 4.96
N GLY A 10 -21.16 -2.97 4.45
CA GLY A 10 -20.39 -2.29 3.40
C GLY A 10 -21.17 -2.11 2.10
N GLN A 11 -21.95 -3.10 1.69
CA GLN A 11 -22.82 -2.99 0.50
C GLN A 11 -23.95 -1.96 0.70
N VAL A 12 -24.49 -1.81 1.92
CA VAL A 12 -25.46 -0.76 2.23
C VAL A 12 -24.81 0.62 2.17
N ALA A 13 -23.61 0.77 2.69
CA ALA A 13 -22.87 2.03 2.65
C ALA A 13 -22.53 2.45 1.20
N LYS A 14 -22.22 1.50 0.31
CA LYS A 14 -21.98 1.73 -1.12
C LYS A 14 -23.28 1.94 -1.94
N GLY A 15 -24.47 1.85 -1.34
CA GLY A 15 -25.75 1.96 -2.04
C GLY A 15 -26.11 0.77 -2.93
N THR A 16 -25.34 -0.32 -2.89
CA THR A 16 -25.57 -1.54 -3.68
C THR A 16 -26.50 -2.53 -3.01
N MET A 17 -26.87 -2.29 -1.74
CA MET A 17 -27.88 -3.02 -0.98
C MET A 17 -28.75 -2.04 -0.21
N THR A 18 -30.06 -2.27 -0.16
CA THR A 18 -30.97 -1.46 0.64
C THR A 18 -30.94 -1.85 2.12
N ARG A 19 -31.20 -0.89 3.03
CA ARG A 19 -31.33 -1.18 4.48
C ARG A 19 -32.32 -2.30 4.76
N ARG A 20 -33.41 -2.39 4.01
CA ARG A 20 -34.44 -3.44 4.16
C ARG A 20 -33.90 -4.82 3.78
N GLU A 21 -33.16 -4.90 2.69
CA GLU A 21 -32.51 -6.16 2.25
C GLU A 21 -31.46 -6.61 3.27
N PHE A 22 -30.67 -5.68 3.81
CA PHE A 22 -29.68 -5.98 4.84
C PHE A 22 -30.37 -6.58 6.09
N VAL A 23 -31.39 -5.90 6.64
CA VAL A 23 -32.11 -6.38 7.82
C VAL A 23 -32.75 -7.75 7.57
N GLY A 24 -33.32 -7.99 6.39
CA GLY A 24 -33.86 -9.29 6.01
C GLY A 24 -32.81 -10.40 5.95
N ARG A 25 -31.65 -10.14 5.35
CA ARG A 25 -30.52 -11.09 5.28
C ARG A 25 -29.86 -11.32 6.63
N ALA A 26 -29.71 -10.29 7.44
CA ALA A 26 -29.18 -10.39 8.80
C ALA A 26 -30.12 -11.24 9.69
N ALA A 27 -31.43 -11.08 9.55
CA ALA A 27 -32.43 -11.92 10.24
C ALA A 27 -32.32 -13.40 9.83
N ALA A 28 -32.06 -13.70 8.56
CA ALA A 28 -31.81 -15.06 8.09
C ALA A 28 -30.53 -15.69 8.69
N LEU A 29 -29.59 -14.85 9.16
CA LEU A 29 -28.39 -15.25 9.90
C LEU A 29 -28.57 -15.26 11.42
N GLY A 30 -29.82 -15.09 11.92
CA GLY A 30 -30.13 -15.10 13.34
C GLY A 30 -29.89 -13.77 14.07
N VAL A 31 -29.67 -12.68 13.35
CA VAL A 31 -29.47 -11.33 13.93
C VAL A 31 -30.79 -10.62 14.07
N THR A 32 -31.10 -10.11 15.27
CA THR A 32 -32.33 -9.34 15.49
C THR A 32 -32.33 -8.01 14.73
N ALA A 33 -33.50 -7.54 14.34
CA ALA A 33 -33.61 -6.26 13.63
C ALA A 33 -33.03 -5.06 14.42
N ALA A 34 -33.05 -5.11 15.75
CA ALA A 34 -32.45 -4.07 16.61
C ALA A 34 -30.92 -4.08 16.46
N VAL A 35 -30.28 -5.26 16.50
CA VAL A 35 -28.82 -5.42 16.30
C VAL A 35 -28.43 -5.05 14.88
N ALA A 36 -29.17 -5.48 13.87
CA ALA A 36 -28.93 -5.13 12.48
C ALA A 36 -29.02 -3.61 12.24
N ASN A 37 -30.00 -2.94 12.81
CA ASN A 37 -30.11 -1.48 12.74
C ASN A 37 -29.02 -0.74 13.50
N SER A 38 -28.56 -1.26 14.65
CA SER A 38 -27.41 -0.68 15.36
C SER A 38 -26.11 -0.83 14.57
N MET A 39 -25.91 -1.94 13.87
CA MET A 39 -24.79 -2.13 12.94
C MET A 39 -24.80 -1.12 11.81
N LEU A 40 -25.98 -0.86 11.22
CA LEU A 40 -26.13 0.16 10.19
C LEU A 40 -25.93 1.58 10.74
N ALA A 41 -26.36 1.86 11.97
CA ALA A 41 -26.16 3.17 12.62
C ALA A 41 -24.68 3.39 12.95
N ASN A 42 -23.97 2.38 13.45
CA ASN A 42 -22.53 2.43 13.73
C ASN A 42 -21.72 2.62 12.44
N ASN A 43 -22.11 1.93 11.35
CA ASN A 43 -21.47 2.12 10.05
C ASN A 43 -21.86 3.47 9.39
N ALA A 44 -23.05 3.99 9.61
CA ALA A 44 -23.43 5.33 9.16
C ALA A 44 -22.68 6.42 9.95
N GLN A 45 -22.38 6.21 11.23
CA GLN A 45 -21.48 7.09 11.99
C GLN A 45 -20.02 6.94 11.57
N ALA A 46 -19.56 5.74 11.20
CA ALA A 46 -18.24 5.53 10.63
C ALA A 46 -18.12 6.08 9.19
N ALA A 47 -19.24 6.15 8.46
CA ALA A 47 -19.31 6.73 7.11
C ALA A 47 -19.61 8.24 7.11
N ALA A 48 -20.01 8.83 8.24
CA ALA A 48 -19.95 10.26 8.47
C ALA A 48 -18.49 10.65 8.80
N HIS A 49 -17.55 10.27 7.94
CA HIS A 49 -16.26 10.94 7.91
C HIS A 49 -16.56 12.40 7.59
N GLU A 50 -16.24 13.29 8.51
CA GLU A 50 -16.15 14.71 8.19
C GLU A 50 -15.32 14.81 6.90
N ALA A 51 -15.83 15.59 5.94
CA ALA A 51 -15.12 15.81 4.70
C ALA A 51 -13.66 16.22 5.02
N PRO A 52 -12.66 15.71 4.31
CA PRO A 52 -11.27 16.05 4.60
C PRO A 52 -11.10 17.56 4.61
N VAL A 53 -10.48 18.10 5.67
CA VAL A 53 -10.19 19.52 5.79
C VAL A 53 -8.85 19.81 5.13
N ARG A 54 -8.82 20.82 4.25
CA ARG A 54 -7.56 21.25 3.62
C ARG A 54 -6.76 22.10 4.58
N GLY A 55 -5.44 22.00 4.45
CA GLY A 55 -4.49 22.81 5.19
C GLY A 55 -3.84 22.10 6.36
N GLY A 56 -2.94 22.85 7.02
CA GLY A 56 -2.22 22.38 8.20
C GLY A 56 -1.05 21.44 7.90
N THR A 57 -0.47 20.91 8.98
CA THR A 57 0.72 20.05 8.94
C THR A 57 0.41 18.68 9.51
N LEU A 58 0.78 17.62 8.79
CA LEU A 58 0.76 16.25 9.27
C LEU A 58 2.18 15.79 9.61
N LYS A 59 2.41 15.35 10.85
CA LYS A 59 3.68 14.79 11.29
C LYS A 59 3.52 13.29 11.53
N ILE A 60 4.34 12.51 10.85
CA ILE A 60 4.33 11.04 10.85
C ILE A 60 5.59 10.54 11.54
N GLY A 61 5.46 9.78 12.62
CA GLY A 61 6.57 9.07 13.23
C GLY A 61 6.67 7.66 12.63
N SER A 62 7.64 7.40 11.78
CA SER A 62 7.79 6.13 11.08
C SER A 62 9.06 5.39 11.48
N SER A 63 8.98 4.05 11.53
CA SER A 63 10.14 3.16 11.71
C SER A 63 10.66 2.66 10.37
N GLY A 64 11.88 2.14 10.35
CA GLY A 64 12.50 1.59 9.14
C GLY A 64 13.20 2.64 8.29
N GLY A 65 13.70 3.71 8.93
CA GLY A 65 14.55 4.70 8.28
C GLY A 65 16.01 4.52 8.65
N GLU A 66 16.89 4.67 7.66
CA GLU A 66 18.34 4.56 7.78
C GLU A 66 19.03 5.65 6.96
N SER A 67 20.27 6.00 7.32
CA SER A 67 21.08 7.02 6.62
C SER A 67 21.43 6.63 5.18
N THR A 68 21.27 5.37 4.83
CA THR A 68 21.51 4.82 3.48
C THR A 68 20.25 4.78 2.62
N ASN A 69 19.09 5.20 3.15
CA ASN A 69 17.86 5.24 2.37
C ASN A 69 17.95 6.23 1.21
N THR A 70 17.26 5.92 0.14
CA THR A 70 17.22 6.71 -1.08
C THR A 70 15.77 6.94 -1.52
N LEU A 71 15.55 7.99 -2.29
CA LEU A 71 14.28 8.26 -2.95
C LEU A 71 14.17 7.60 -4.34
N ASP A 72 15.13 6.71 -4.69
CA ASP A 72 15.02 5.87 -5.87
C ASP A 72 13.98 4.76 -5.64
N PRO A 73 12.86 4.73 -6.40
CA PRO A 73 11.84 3.70 -6.25
C PRO A 73 12.40 2.27 -6.43
N ALA A 74 13.37 2.08 -7.32
CA ALA A 74 13.94 0.77 -7.61
C ALA A 74 14.58 0.10 -6.38
N LEU A 75 15.06 0.88 -5.41
CA LEU A 75 15.86 0.41 -4.28
C LEU A 75 15.11 0.46 -2.95
N THR A 76 13.81 0.77 -2.96
CA THR A 76 13.01 0.90 -1.76
C THR A 76 12.80 -0.46 -1.09
N ALA A 77 13.21 -0.57 0.18
CA ALA A 77 13.16 -1.84 0.91
C ALA A 77 12.59 -1.72 2.34
N SER A 78 12.18 -0.53 2.78
CA SER A 78 11.69 -0.30 4.14
C SER A 78 10.61 0.77 4.21
N GLU A 79 9.98 0.93 5.38
CA GLU A 79 8.76 1.73 5.56
C GLU A 79 8.98 3.22 5.28
N VAL A 80 10.03 3.85 5.83
CA VAL A 80 10.26 5.30 5.66
C VAL A 80 10.46 5.67 4.19
N PRO A 81 11.34 5.00 3.42
CA PRO A 81 11.42 5.25 1.98
C PRO A 81 10.08 5.05 1.27
N LEU A 82 9.32 4.01 1.62
CA LEU A 82 8.01 3.77 1.02
C LEU A 82 7.01 4.88 1.33
N ASP A 83 6.98 5.38 2.58
CA ASP A 83 6.16 6.54 2.96
C ASP A 83 6.55 7.77 2.13
N ASN A 84 7.85 8.02 1.96
CA ASN A 84 8.37 9.13 1.15
C ASN A 84 7.96 9.02 -0.32
N LEU A 85 8.10 7.82 -0.91
CA LEU A 85 7.72 7.59 -2.31
C LEU A 85 6.24 7.85 -2.56
N ARG A 86 5.36 7.47 -1.63
CA ARG A 86 3.91 7.73 -1.74
C ARG A 86 3.52 9.20 -1.70
N HIS A 87 4.36 10.06 -1.14
CA HIS A 87 4.19 11.50 -1.23
C HIS A 87 4.55 12.04 -2.62
N LEU A 88 5.57 11.45 -3.23
CA LEU A 88 6.26 12.00 -4.41
C LEU A 88 5.81 11.40 -5.74
N TYR A 89 5.42 10.12 -5.74
CA TYR A 89 5.25 9.37 -6.99
C TYR A 89 3.91 8.62 -7.03
N GLU A 90 3.57 8.17 -8.23
CA GLU A 90 2.42 7.30 -8.48
C GLU A 90 2.76 6.21 -9.50
N THR A 91 2.06 5.09 -9.41
CA THR A 91 2.14 3.96 -10.33
C THR A 91 1.06 4.05 -11.41
N LEU A 92 1.09 3.18 -12.41
CA LEU A 92 0.03 3.11 -13.44
C LEU A 92 -1.35 2.85 -12.84
N VAL A 93 -1.39 1.95 -11.89
CA VAL A 93 -2.57 1.53 -11.13
C VAL A 93 -2.17 1.34 -9.68
N GLU A 94 -3.11 1.37 -8.75
CA GLU A 94 -2.86 1.05 -7.34
C GLU A 94 -3.86 0.01 -6.84
N VAL A 95 -3.54 -0.64 -5.71
CA VAL A 95 -4.47 -1.54 -5.05
C VAL A 95 -5.07 -0.82 -3.85
N ASN A 96 -6.39 -0.66 -3.86
CA ASN A 96 -7.13 0.02 -2.80
C ASN A 96 -7.22 -0.86 -1.52
N PRO A 97 -7.69 -0.30 -0.39
CA PRO A 97 -7.87 -1.05 0.85
C PRO A 97 -8.83 -2.25 0.76
N ALA A 98 -9.71 -2.30 -0.25
CA ALA A 98 -10.58 -3.44 -0.51
C ALA A 98 -9.87 -4.57 -1.30
N GLY A 99 -8.61 -4.35 -1.74
CA GLY A 99 -7.85 -5.29 -2.55
C GLY A 99 -8.14 -5.21 -4.05
N GLU A 100 -8.85 -4.17 -4.51
CA GLU A 100 -9.21 -3.96 -5.90
C GLU A 100 -8.19 -3.06 -6.60
N VAL A 101 -7.92 -3.32 -7.88
CA VAL A 101 -7.03 -2.46 -8.69
C VAL A 101 -7.78 -1.22 -9.16
N GLU A 102 -7.23 -0.06 -8.86
CA GLU A 102 -7.73 1.25 -9.29
C GLU A 102 -6.79 1.93 -10.26
N SER A 103 -7.35 2.61 -11.25
CA SER A 103 -6.61 3.41 -12.24
C SER A 103 -5.98 4.65 -11.61
N ARG A 104 -4.68 4.88 -11.90
CA ARG A 104 -3.95 6.08 -11.49
C ARG A 104 -3.37 6.81 -12.71
N MET A 105 -2.07 6.62 -13.00
CA MET A 105 -1.45 7.21 -14.19
C MET A 105 -1.99 6.59 -15.48
N ALA A 106 -2.47 5.34 -15.43
CA ALA A 106 -3.33 4.79 -16.48
C ALA A 106 -4.79 5.22 -16.23
N GLU A 107 -5.43 5.79 -17.22
CA GLU A 107 -6.86 6.15 -17.23
C GLU A 107 -7.74 4.89 -17.29
N SER A 108 -7.30 3.90 -18.07
CA SER A 108 -7.91 2.58 -18.20
C SER A 108 -6.87 1.55 -18.64
N TYR A 109 -7.22 0.29 -18.52
CA TYR A 109 -6.40 -0.81 -19.04
C TYR A 109 -7.27 -1.94 -19.55
N GLU A 110 -6.78 -2.65 -20.55
CA GLU A 110 -7.48 -3.79 -21.17
C GLU A 110 -6.50 -4.89 -21.58
N ALA A 111 -6.98 -6.13 -21.61
CA ALA A 111 -6.21 -7.30 -21.99
C ALA A 111 -6.72 -7.90 -23.29
N SER A 112 -5.81 -8.56 -24.04
CA SER A 112 -6.20 -9.53 -25.06
C SER A 112 -6.91 -10.74 -24.42
N ALA A 113 -7.67 -11.49 -25.22
CA ALA A 113 -8.45 -12.64 -24.74
C ALA A 113 -7.60 -13.73 -24.05
N ASP A 114 -6.31 -13.85 -24.40
CA ASP A 114 -5.35 -14.76 -23.82
C ASP A 114 -4.49 -14.13 -22.70
N ALA A 115 -4.80 -12.89 -22.34
CA ALA A 115 -4.07 -12.08 -21.34
C ALA A 115 -2.55 -11.97 -21.59
N LYS A 116 -2.12 -12.09 -22.86
CA LYS A 116 -0.70 -11.91 -23.24
C LYS A 116 -0.35 -10.50 -23.64
N THR A 117 -1.32 -9.71 -24.11
CA THR A 117 -1.11 -8.32 -24.45
C THR A 117 -2.01 -7.45 -23.62
N TRP A 118 -1.41 -6.46 -22.96
CA TRP A 118 -2.11 -5.47 -22.16
C TRP A 118 -1.86 -4.08 -22.72
N ALA A 119 -2.91 -3.27 -22.78
CA ALA A 119 -2.86 -1.87 -23.17
C ALA A 119 -3.26 -1.01 -21.97
N PHE A 120 -2.36 -0.14 -21.52
CA PHE A 120 -2.62 0.85 -20.47
C PHE A 120 -2.74 2.21 -21.15
N LYS A 121 -3.94 2.80 -21.15
CA LYS A 121 -4.16 4.14 -21.68
C LYS A 121 -3.66 5.17 -20.70
N ILE A 122 -2.62 5.91 -21.08
CA ILE A 122 -1.96 6.87 -20.21
C ILE A 122 -2.79 8.15 -20.12
N ARG A 123 -3.01 8.63 -18.88
CA ARG A 123 -3.76 9.83 -18.56
C ARG A 123 -3.03 11.06 -19.08
N LYS A 124 -3.76 11.97 -19.74
CA LYS A 124 -3.22 13.24 -20.24
C LYS A 124 -3.34 14.36 -19.19
N GLY A 125 -2.49 15.39 -19.35
CA GLY A 125 -2.55 16.60 -18.53
C GLY A 125 -1.97 16.44 -17.14
N ILE A 126 -1.23 15.36 -16.90
CA ILE A 126 -0.49 15.17 -15.65
C ILE A 126 0.90 15.79 -15.80
N GLN A 127 1.34 16.54 -14.81
CA GLN A 127 2.67 17.12 -14.77
C GLN A 127 3.51 16.51 -13.64
N PHE A 128 4.77 16.29 -13.94
CA PHE A 128 5.77 16.01 -12.92
C PHE A 128 6.05 17.29 -12.10
N HIS A 129 6.63 17.13 -10.91
CA HIS A 129 6.97 18.23 -10.01
C HIS A 129 7.90 19.29 -10.66
N ASN A 130 8.66 18.94 -11.68
CA ASN A 130 9.51 19.85 -12.43
C ASN A 130 8.78 20.58 -13.58
N GLY A 131 7.47 20.41 -13.71
CA GLY A 131 6.62 21.05 -14.73
C GLY A 131 6.63 20.37 -16.10
N LYS A 132 7.38 19.27 -16.28
CA LYS A 132 7.32 18.47 -17.52
C LYS A 132 6.00 17.70 -17.55
N ASP A 133 5.32 17.70 -18.70
CA ASP A 133 4.16 16.84 -18.91
C ASP A 133 4.57 15.36 -18.95
N MET A 134 3.81 14.52 -18.25
CA MET A 134 3.99 13.06 -18.29
C MET A 134 3.48 12.50 -19.61
N THR A 135 4.27 11.64 -20.22
CA THR A 135 3.99 10.99 -21.50
C THR A 135 4.05 9.46 -21.42
N PRO A 136 3.47 8.72 -22.37
CA PRO A 136 3.65 7.27 -22.46
C PRO A 136 5.12 6.83 -22.56
N GLU A 137 5.98 7.68 -23.15
CA GLU A 137 7.42 7.44 -23.23
C GLU A 137 8.10 7.47 -21.86
N ASP A 138 7.66 8.32 -20.94
CA ASP A 138 8.16 8.33 -19.56
C ASP A 138 7.84 7.02 -18.85
N VAL A 139 6.63 6.50 -19.09
CA VAL A 139 6.21 5.19 -18.59
C VAL A 139 7.09 4.08 -19.17
N LEU A 140 7.25 4.05 -20.48
CA LEU A 140 8.10 3.05 -21.15
C LEU A 140 9.53 3.06 -20.61
N LYS A 141 10.16 4.24 -20.53
CA LYS A 141 11.51 4.39 -20.00
C LYS A 141 11.61 3.95 -18.53
N THR A 142 10.62 4.29 -17.70
CA THR A 142 10.55 3.83 -16.32
C THR A 142 10.57 2.29 -16.28
N MET A 143 9.68 1.63 -17.01
CA MET A 143 9.62 0.17 -17.03
C MET A 143 10.90 -0.47 -17.60
N GLN A 144 11.50 0.12 -18.63
CA GLN A 144 12.78 -0.35 -19.22
C GLN A 144 13.92 -0.28 -18.19
N ARG A 145 13.98 0.77 -17.37
CA ARG A 145 14.97 0.88 -16.30
C ARG A 145 14.91 -0.29 -15.31
N HIS A 146 13.71 -0.78 -15.00
CA HIS A 146 13.50 -1.91 -14.09
C HIS A 146 13.72 -3.28 -14.76
N SER A 147 13.75 -3.34 -16.11
CA SER A 147 13.82 -4.57 -16.92
C SER A 147 15.24 -5.00 -17.26
N ASN A 148 16.24 -4.14 -17.08
CA ASN A 148 17.62 -4.47 -17.37
C ASN A 148 18.09 -5.61 -16.46
N GLU A 149 18.75 -6.64 -17.01
CA GLU A 149 19.26 -7.80 -16.25
C GLU A 149 20.27 -7.42 -15.16
N ASP A 150 20.98 -6.31 -15.34
CA ASP A 150 21.90 -5.74 -14.34
C ASP A 150 21.17 -4.83 -13.32
N SER A 151 19.83 -4.67 -13.44
CA SER A 151 19.05 -3.81 -12.57
C SER A 151 19.03 -4.35 -11.14
N GLN A 152 19.27 -3.46 -10.17
CA GLN A 152 19.09 -3.74 -8.75
C GLN A 152 17.65 -3.54 -8.28
N SER A 153 16.71 -3.33 -9.20
CA SER A 153 15.31 -3.08 -8.87
C SER A 153 14.64 -4.25 -8.16
N GLY A 154 13.93 -3.96 -7.08
CA GLY A 154 13.05 -4.92 -6.42
C GLY A 154 11.94 -5.47 -7.32
N ALA A 155 11.58 -4.75 -8.40
CA ALA A 155 10.60 -5.19 -9.39
C ALA A 155 11.18 -6.06 -10.52
N LEU A 156 12.49 -6.36 -10.54
CA LEU A 156 13.11 -7.13 -11.63
C LEU A 156 12.40 -8.48 -11.87
N GLY A 157 11.95 -9.14 -10.78
CA GLY A 157 11.19 -10.39 -10.88
C GLY A 157 9.87 -10.27 -11.66
N ILE A 158 9.18 -9.13 -11.53
CA ILE A 158 7.97 -8.81 -12.28
C ILE A 158 8.32 -8.58 -13.75
N MET A 159 9.35 -7.79 -14.00
CA MET A 159 9.76 -7.37 -15.35
C MET A 159 10.25 -8.53 -16.21
N ARG A 160 10.83 -9.58 -15.63
CA ARG A 160 11.25 -10.79 -16.35
C ARG A 160 10.11 -11.55 -17.04
N GLY A 161 8.87 -11.37 -16.59
CA GLY A 161 7.68 -11.94 -17.27
C GLY A 161 7.28 -11.22 -18.55
N ILE A 162 7.83 -10.02 -18.78
CA ILE A 162 7.49 -9.16 -19.90
C ILE A 162 8.45 -9.44 -21.07
N SER A 163 7.90 -9.81 -22.22
CA SER A 163 8.68 -10.11 -23.42
C SER A 163 8.94 -8.88 -24.29
N ASN A 164 8.03 -7.90 -24.27
CA ASN A 164 8.17 -6.65 -25.04
C ASN A 164 7.34 -5.53 -24.40
N MET A 165 7.79 -4.30 -24.59
CA MET A 165 7.08 -3.08 -24.21
C MET A 165 7.23 -2.03 -25.28
N LYS A 166 6.15 -1.31 -25.60
CA LYS A 166 6.16 -0.23 -26.59
C LYS A 166 5.09 0.81 -26.29
N VAL A 167 5.23 1.96 -26.90
CA VAL A 167 4.19 3.00 -26.94
C VAL A 167 3.45 2.90 -28.28
N ASP A 168 2.12 2.99 -28.23
CA ASP A 168 1.25 3.10 -29.41
C ASP A 168 0.21 4.20 -29.16
N GLY A 169 0.46 5.36 -29.70
CA GLY A 169 -0.32 6.56 -29.46
C GLY A 169 -0.32 6.93 -27.95
N ASP A 170 -1.49 6.94 -27.34
CA ASP A 170 -1.64 7.24 -25.91
C ASP A 170 -1.50 5.99 -25.02
N ASN A 171 -1.21 4.83 -25.61
CA ASN A 171 -1.16 3.58 -24.88
C ASN A 171 0.27 3.13 -24.61
N PHE A 172 0.52 2.67 -23.40
CA PHE A 172 1.65 1.84 -23.05
C PHE A 172 1.23 0.37 -23.22
N ILE A 173 1.90 -0.36 -24.10
CA ILE A 173 1.59 -1.76 -24.43
C ILE A 173 2.63 -2.67 -23.79
N VAL A 174 2.15 -3.71 -23.10
CA VAL A 174 2.96 -4.77 -22.49
C VAL A 174 2.61 -6.10 -23.14
N GLU A 175 3.63 -6.81 -23.63
CA GLU A 175 3.49 -8.14 -24.20
C GLU A 175 4.18 -9.17 -23.29
N LEU A 176 3.49 -10.26 -22.97
CA LEU A 176 3.94 -11.30 -22.05
C LEU A 176 4.28 -12.58 -22.81
N GLY A 177 5.31 -13.30 -22.36
CA GLY A 177 5.64 -14.63 -22.89
C GLY A 177 4.55 -15.67 -22.56
N VAL A 178 3.97 -15.56 -21.37
CA VAL A 178 2.83 -16.37 -20.90
C VAL A 178 1.72 -15.43 -20.42
N GLY A 179 0.47 -15.72 -20.79
CA GLY A 179 -0.67 -14.89 -20.39
C GLY A 179 -0.79 -14.80 -18.86
N ASN A 180 -1.04 -13.58 -18.36
CA ASN A 180 -1.21 -13.31 -16.95
C ASN A 180 -2.35 -12.32 -16.72
N ALA A 181 -3.46 -12.79 -16.16
CA ALA A 181 -4.63 -11.96 -15.86
C ALA A 181 -4.39 -10.99 -14.69
N ASP A 182 -3.38 -11.25 -13.86
CA ASP A 182 -3.07 -10.47 -12.67
C ASP A 182 -2.00 -9.38 -12.92
N LEU A 183 -1.62 -9.15 -14.19
CA LEU A 183 -0.62 -8.12 -14.51
C LEU A 183 -0.93 -6.75 -13.90
N PRO A 184 -2.19 -6.25 -13.85
CA PRO A 184 -2.49 -4.97 -13.21
C PRO A 184 -2.10 -4.91 -11.72
N TYR A 185 -2.25 -6.01 -10.98
CA TYR A 185 -1.77 -6.09 -9.59
C TYR A 185 -0.25 -5.97 -9.49
N LEU A 186 0.49 -6.55 -10.45
CA LEU A 186 1.95 -6.43 -10.50
C LEU A 186 2.39 -5.03 -10.90
N MET A 187 1.64 -4.34 -11.77
CA MET A 187 1.91 -2.95 -12.16
C MET A 187 1.60 -1.93 -11.04
N ALA A 188 0.94 -2.36 -9.96
CA ALA A 188 0.74 -1.57 -8.76
C ALA A 188 1.94 -1.66 -7.77
N ASP A 189 2.99 -2.39 -8.11
CA ASP A 189 4.17 -2.53 -7.25
C ASP A 189 4.86 -1.17 -7.04
N TYR A 190 5.20 -0.87 -5.80
CA TYR A 190 5.74 0.44 -5.39
C TYR A 190 7.14 0.76 -5.94
N HIS A 191 7.84 -0.20 -6.51
CA HIS A 191 9.07 0.07 -7.25
C HIS A 191 8.79 0.65 -8.65
N LEU A 192 7.62 0.38 -9.23
CA LEU A 192 7.23 0.79 -10.58
C LEU A 192 6.60 2.19 -10.65
N MET A 193 7.00 3.08 -9.76
CA MET A 193 6.57 4.48 -9.75
C MET A 193 7.13 5.25 -10.93
N ILE A 194 6.26 6.01 -11.61
CA ILE A 194 6.61 6.70 -12.84
C ILE A 194 7.49 7.91 -12.56
N GLN A 195 8.57 8.03 -13.33
CA GLN A 195 9.55 9.09 -13.22
C GLN A 195 9.73 9.80 -14.58
N PRO A 196 10.08 11.10 -14.58
CA PRO A 196 10.38 11.81 -15.82
C PRO A 196 11.59 11.16 -16.50
N ASP A 197 11.48 10.89 -17.80
CA ASP A 197 12.49 10.19 -18.58
C ASP A 197 12.98 8.87 -17.99
N GLY A 198 12.09 8.21 -17.20
CA GLY A 198 12.38 6.95 -16.52
C GLY A 198 13.33 7.05 -15.32
N GLY A 199 13.64 8.26 -14.87
CA GLY A 199 14.60 8.47 -13.77
C GLY A 199 16.05 8.10 -14.15
N MET A 200 16.40 8.06 -15.43
CA MET A 200 17.70 7.56 -15.90
C MET A 200 18.89 8.36 -15.39
N ASP A 201 18.77 9.69 -15.32
CA ASP A 201 19.87 10.57 -14.94
C ASP A 201 19.99 10.72 -13.43
N ASN A 202 18.87 10.84 -12.72
CA ASN A 202 18.83 11.01 -11.26
C ASN A 202 17.57 10.38 -10.65
N PRO A 203 17.56 9.07 -10.43
CA PRO A 203 16.38 8.35 -9.93
C PRO A 203 15.99 8.74 -8.51
N GLY A 204 16.92 9.25 -7.73
CA GLY A 204 16.69 9.71 -6.34
C GLY A 204 16.31 11.18 -6.21
N ALA A 205 16.01 11.89 -7.30
CA ALA A 205 15.70 13.32 -7.27
C ALA A 205 14.40 13.69 -6.54
N GLY A 206 13.53 12.73 -6.23
CA GLY A 206 12.22 12.99 -5.61
C GLY A 206 11.22 13.66 -6.56
N ILE A 207 11.44 13.57 -7.88
CA ILE A 207 10.58 14.20 -8.90
C ILE A 207 9.60 13.16 -9.45
N GLY A 208 8.34 13.28 -9.10
CA GLY A 208 7.24 12.41 -9.54
C GLY A 208 6.00 13.21 -9.89
N THR A 209 4.86 12.52 -9.91
CA THR A 209 3.52 13.07 -10.19
C THR A 209 2.66 13.23 -8.92
N GLY A 210 3.20 12.90 -7.76
CA GLY A 210 2.49 12.75 -6.51
C GLY A 210 1.91 14.04 -5.92
N PRO A 211 1.09 13.90 -4.85
CA PRO A 211 0.38 15.02 -4.22
C PRO A 211 1.28 16.00 -3.47
N TYR A 212 2.56 15.68 -3.26
CA TYR A 212 3.51 16.52 -2.55
C TYR A 212 4.84 16.59 -3.29
N THR A 213 5.54 17.71 -3.14
CA THR A 213 6.91 17.94 -3.61
C THR A 213 7.90 17.84 -2.47
N LEU A 214 9.10 17.37 -2.74
CA LEU A 214 10.18 17.26 -1.76
C LEU A 214 10.69 18.63 -1.35
N GLU A 215 10.76 18.90 -0.05
CA GLU A 215 11.35 20.12 0.52
C GLU A 215 12.57 19.81 1.38
N VAL A 216 12.51 18.72 2.17
CA VAL A 216 13.62 18.30 3.03
C VAL A 216 13.88 16.81 2.79
N ASP A 217 15.15 16.46 2.61
CA ASP A 217 15.62 15.08 2.54
C ASP A 217 16.85 14.89 3.42
N GLU A 218 16.63 14.37 4.63
CA GLU A 218 17.66 14.04 5.63
C GLU A 218 17.57 12.54 5.96
N PRO A 219 18.16 11.64 5.13
CA PRO A 219 18.04 10.21 5.30
C PRO A 219 18.43 9.73 6.71
N GLY A 220 17.57 8.90 7.31
CA GLY A 220 17.73 8.40 8.68
C GLY A 220 17.29 9.40 9.77
N VAL A 221 16.88 10.61 9.43
CA VAL A 221 16.46 11.67 10.36
C VAL A 221 15.02 12.10 10.09
N ARG A 222 14.79 12.78 8.97
CA ARG A 222 13.46 13.29 8.59
C ARG A 222 13.36 13.62 7.11
N HIS A 223 12.10 13.68 6.64
CA HIS A 223 11.76 14.10 5.29
C HIS A 223 10.57 15.05 5.34
N GLY A 224 10.61 16.11 4.53
CA GLY A 224 9.58 17.15 4.49
C GLY A 224 9.00 17.31 3.08
N PHE A 225 7.68 17.47 3.01
CA PHE A 225 6.93 17.48 1.77
C PHE A 225 5.91 18.62 1.77
N THR A 226 6.00 19.52 0.79
CA THR A 226 5.04 20.59 0.58
C THR A 226 3.99 20.17 -0.44
N ARG A 227 2.73 20.55 -0.24
CA ARG A 227 1.65 20.23 -1.17
C ARG A 227 1.96 20.65 -2.59
N ASN A 228 1.71 19.77 -3.56
CA ASN A 228 1.78 20.05 -4.97
C ASN A 228 0.48 20.78 -5.40
N GLU A 229 0.57 22.08 -5.66
CA GLU A 229 -0.59 22.88 -6.08
C GLU A 229 -1.14 22.50 -7.46
N ASN A 230 -0.32 21.84 -8.29
CA ASN A 230 -0.72 21.36 -9.63
C ASN A 230 -1.08 19.87 -9.65
N TYR A 231 -1.39 19.29 -8.49
CA TYR A 231 -1.72 17.88 -8.43
C TYR A 231 -3.04 17.56 -9.14
N TRP A 232 -3.02 16.60 -10.04
CA TRP A 232 -4.13 16.26 -10.93
C TRP A 232 -5.37 15.74 -10.20
N ASP A 233 -5.20 15.08 -9.05
CA ASP A 233 -6.27 14.46 -8.24
C ASP A 233 -6.45 15.20 -6.89
N ALA A 234 -6.30 16.53 -6.92
CA ALA A 234 -6.30 17.35 -5.71
C ALA A 234 -7.62 17.28 -4.93
N ASP A 235 -8.74 16.94 -5.56
CA ASP A 235 -10.02 16.80 -4.86
C ASP A 235 -10.08 15.58 -3.94
N ASN A 236 -9.26 14.56 -4.19
CA ASN A 236 -9.27 13.30 -3.46
C ASN A 236 -8.02 13.07 -2.59
N ARG A 237 -6.92 13.80 -2.84
CA ARG A 237 -5.62 13.62 -2.15
C ARG A 237 -4.90 14.95 -1.95
N GLY A 238 -3.84 14.94 -1.15
CA GLY A 238 -3.01 16.14 -0.92
C GLY A 238 -3.73 17.20 -0.09
N PHE A 239 -4.40 16.81 0.98
CA PHE A 239 -5.23 17.74 1.78
C PHE A 239 -4.41 18.65 2.69
N THR A 240 -3.29 18.20 3.25
CA THR A 240 -2.42 18.98 4.14
C THR A 240 -1.52 19.91 3.35
N ASP A 241 -1.11 21.04 3.93
CA ASP A 241 -0.18 21.96 3.30
C ASP A 241 1.26 21.41 3.34
N TYR A 242 1.59 20.73 4.44
CA TYR A 242 2.91 20.18 4.68
C TYR A 242 2.84 18.85 5.40
N ASN A 243 3.66 17.88 5.00
CA ASN A 243 3.85 16.62 5.69
C ASN A 243 5.31 16.47 6.12
N GLU A 244 5.51 15.95 7.33
CA GLU A 244 6.84 15.64 7.85
C GLU A 244 6.88 14.18 8.28
N VAL A 245 7.82 13.40 7.74
CA VAL A 245 8.12 12.04 8.17
C VAL A 245 9.35 12.07 9.05
N LEU A 246 9.17 11.80 10.34
CA LEU A 246 10.25 11.69 11.33
C LEU A 246 10.67 10.23 11.48
N VAL A 247 11.97 9.96 11.39
CA VAL A 247 12.52 8.61 11.59
C VAL A 247 12.58 8.32 13.08
N LEU A 248 11.69 7.45 13.55
CA LEU A 248 11.58 7.04 14.95
C LEU A 248 11.62 5.50 15.05
N ASN A 249 12.82 4.92 14.96
CA ASN A 249 12.99 3.46 14.90
C ASN A 249 12.64 2.76 16.23
N ASP A 250 12.91 3.39 17.38
CA ASP A 250 12.54 2.83 18.69
C ASP A 250 11.03 2.94 18.93
N ALA A 251 10.37 1.81 19.23
CA ALA A 251 8.93 1.74 19.40
C ALA A 251 8.43 2.55 20.62
N THR A 252 9.24 2.65 21.68
CA THR A 252 8.90 3.39 22.90
C THR A 252 8.97 4.89 22.63
N ALA A 253 10.05 5.34 21.99
CA ALA A 253 10.21 6.74 21.58
C ALA A 253 9.11 7.16 20.61
N ARG A 254 8.76 6.31 19.63
CA ARG A 254 7.69 6.56 18.67
C ARG A 254 6.32 6.70 19.34
N THR A 255 6.01 5.82 20.29
CA THR A 255 4.78 5.89 21.10
C THR A 255 4.74 7.15 21.97
N ALA A 256 5.85 7.51 22.60
CA ALA A 256 5.96 8.72 23.41
C ALA A 256 5.77 10.00 22.57
N ALA A 257 6.32 10.04 21.36
CA ALA A 257 6.15 11.15 20.42
C ALA A 257 4.67 11.35 20.02
N LEU A 258 3.92 10.26 19.83
CA LEU A 258 2.47 10.32 19.58
C LEU A 258 1.72 10.84 20.80
N GLN A 259 1.99 10.29 21.98
CA GLN A 259 1.30 10.66 23.22
C GLN A 259 1.56 12.12 23.63
N SER A 260 2.73 12.65 23.35
CA SER A 260 3.08 14.06 23.60
C SER A 260 2.57 15.04 22.53
N GLY A 261 2.02 14.53 21.42
CA GLY A 261 1.60 15.37 20.30
C GLY A 261 2.75 15.89 19.41
N GLN A 262 3.96 15.34 19.58
CA GLN A 262 5.08 15.66 18.70
C GLN A 262 4.83 15.16 17.27
N VAL A 263 4.13 14.03 17.12
CA VAL A 263 3.64 13.51 15.86
C VAL A 263 2.13 13.25 15.92
N ASN A 264 1.46 13.25 14.76
CA ASN A 264 0.02 13.05 14.66
C ASN A 264 -0.34 11.57 14.43
N MET A 265 0.54 10.81 13.83
CA MET A 265 0.38 9.38 13.60
C MET A 265 1.69 8.62 13.67
N ILE A 266 1.61 7.34 13.95
CA ILE A 266 2.76 6.43 13.95
C ILE A 266 2.39 5.11 13.28
N ASN A 267 3.38 4.44 12.71
CA ASN A 267 3.26 3.08 12.20
C ASN A 267 3.68 2.04 13.26
N ARG A 268 3.39 0.77 13.01
CA ARG A 268 3.89 -0.40 13.76
C ARG A 268 3.73 -0.26 15.28
N VAL A 269 2.51 0.04 15.73
CA VAL A 269 2.19 0.07 17.17
C VAL A 269 2.45 -1.32 17.78
N ASP A 270 3.20 -1.37 18.90
CA ASP A 270 3.40 -2.62 19.61
C ASP A 270 2.04 -3.17 20.12
N PRO A 271 1.66 -4.39 19.76
CA PRO A 271 0.42 -5.02 20.24
C PRO A 271 0.21 -4.97 21.74
N LYS A 272 1.30 -4.94 22.54
CA LYS A 272 1.23 -4.86 24.00
C LYS A 272 0.63 -3.56 24.52
N VAL A 273 0.83 -2.46 23.79
CA VAL A 273 0.35 -1.13 24.19
C VAL A 273 -0.85 -0.65 23.36
N ALA A 274 -1.20 -1.34 22.29
CA ALA A 274 -2.26 -0.94 21.38
C ALA A 274 -3.59 -0.67 22.09
N ALA A 275 -4.05 -1.60 22.92
CA ALA A 275 -5.29 -1.46 23.69
C ALA A 275 -5.25 -0.31 24.73
N LEU A 276 -4.07 0.05 25.23
CA LEU A 276 -3.91 1.18 26.14
C LEU A 276 -4.01 2.50 25.36
N LEU A 277 -3.37 2.58 24.20
CA LEU A 277 -3.42 3.77 23.32
C LEU A 277 -4.85 4.02 22.82
N ASP A 278 -5.57 2.96 22.46
CA ASP A 278 -6.95 3.06 21.95
C ASP A 278 -7.98 3.55 22.99
N ARG A 279 -7.63 3.46 24.29
CA ARG A 279 -8.45 4.02 25.39
C ARG A 279 -8.21 5.51 25.65
N ALA A 280 -7.14 6.06 25.10
CA ALA A 280 -6.86 7.48 25.25
C ALA A 280 -7.87 8.31 24.43
N PRO A 281 -8.49 9.36 25.00
CA PRO A 281 -9.62 10.06 24.35
C PRO A 281 -9.27 10.77 23.04
N ASN A 282 -7.97 11.01 22.81
CA ASN A 282 -7.45 11.73 21.63
C ASN A 282 -6.69 10.83 20.66
N LEU A 283 -6.65 9.52 20.90
CA LEU A 283 -5.96 8.57 20.05
C LEU A 283 -6.92 7.51 19.51
N SER A 284 -6.57 6.90 18.40
CA SER A 284 -7.25 5.70 17.88
C SER A 284 -6.24 4.74 17.28
N VAL A 285 -6.40 3.45 17.52
CA VAL A 285 -5.60 2.41 16.91
C VAL A 285 -6.36 1.82 15.72
N LYS A 286 -5.75 1.87 14.54
CA LYS A 286 -6.30 1.26 13.34
C LYS A 286 -5.51 -0.02 13.03
N SER A 287 -6.19 -1.16 13.09
CA SER A 287 -5.64 -2.45 12.65
C SER A 287 -6.25 -2.78 11.28
N VAL A 288 -5.38 -3.00 10.32
CA VAL A 288 -5.79 -3.33 8.94
C VAL A 288 -5.14 -4.65 8.54
N SER A 289 -5.89 -5.48 7.83
CA SER A 289 -5.34 -6.69 7.21
C SER A 289 -4.43 -6.27 6.07
N GLY A 290 -3.21 -6.78 6.09
CA GLY A 290 -2.20 -6.52 5.07
C GLY A 290 -1.80 -7.79 4.34
N ARG A 291 -0.95 -7.64 3.34
CA ARG A 291 -0.37 -8.76 2.58
C ARG A 291 0.96 -9.25 3.16
N GLY A 292 1.49 -8.57 4.19
CA GLY A 292 2.70 -8.97 4.90
C GLY A 292 2.45 -10.15 5.82
N HIS A 293 3.44 -11.01 6.00
CA HIS A 293 3.40 -12.12 6.93
C HIS A 293 4.75 -12.30 7.64
N TYR A 294 4.69 -12.80 8.86
CA TYR A 294 5.88 -13.19 9.61
C TYR A 294 6.17 -14.66 9.35
N VAL A 295 7.42 -14.97 9.01
CA VAL A 295 7.85 -16.33 8.70
C VAL A 295 9.19 -16.64 9.37
N PHE A 296 9.43 -17.92 9.64
CA PHE A 296 10.76 -18.47 9.90
C PHE A 296 11.23 -19.15 8.61
N ILE A 297 12.11 -18.47 7.88
CA ILE A 297 12.59 -18.95 6.58
C ILE A 297 13.63 -20.03 6.81
N ALA A 298 13.42 -21.21 6.20
CA ALA A 298 14.38 -22.28 6.16
C ALA A 298 14.90 -22.45 4.72
N HIS A 299 16.19 -22.21 4.49
CA HIS A 299 16.85 -22.45 3.20
C HIS A 299 17.05 -23.96 3.04
N VAL A 300 16.19 -24.58 2.21
CA VAL A 300 16.08 -26.05 2.08
C VAL A 300 17.30 -26.72 1.41
N ASP A 301 18.17 -25.95 0.79
CA ASP A 301 19.40 -26.34 0.13
C ASP A 301 20.66 -26.09 0.98
N THR A 302 20.50 -25.65 2.23
CA THR A 302 21.60 -25.26 3.12
C THR A 302 21.46 -25.96 4.47
N ALA A 303 22.53 -26.60 4.95
CA ALA A 303 22.60 -27.21 6.28
C ALA A 303 22.39 -26.15 7.39
N PRO A 304 21.66 -26.48 8.46
CA PRO A 304 21.07 -27.79 8.76
C PRO A 304 19.64 -27.96 8.18
N PHE A 305 19.14 -26.98 7.41
CA PHE A 305 17.76 -26.96 6.94
C PHE A 305 17.50 -27.76 5.65
N ASP A 306 18.54 -28.37 5.06
CA ASP A 306 18.43 -29.42 4.04
C ASP A 306 17.78 -30.69 4.61
N ASN A 307 17.83 -30.90 5.93
CA ASN A 307 17.15 -31.98 6.61
C ASN A 307 15.64 -31.68 6.77
N ASN A 308 14.80 -32.50 6.09
CA ASN A 308 13.36 -32.35 6.13
C ASN A 308 12.75 -32.61 7.52
N ASP A 309 13.32 -33.55 8.30
CA ASP A 309 12.79 -33.87 9.63
C ASP A 309 13.01 -32.71 10.60
N LEU A 310 14.13 -31.99 10.47
CA LEU A 310 14.36 -30.78 11.25
C LEU A 310 13.33 -29.68 10.90
N ARG A 311 13.04 -29.47 9.64
CA ARG A 311 12.02 -28.49 9.22
C ARG A 311 10.62 -28.86 9.74
N LEU A 312 10.26 -30.14 9.69
CA LEU A 312 9.00 -30.66 10.26
C LEU A 312 8.97 -30.49 11.78
N ALA A 313 10.06 -30.79 12.49
CA ALA A 313 10.16 -30.61 13.93
C ALA A 313 9.90 -29.15 14.32
N LEU A 314 10.48 -28.19 13.60
CA LEU A 314 10.22 -26.76 13.82
C LEU A 314 8.76 -26.39 13.60
N LYS A 315 8.12 -26.93 12.55
CA LYS A 315 6.69 -26.71 12.31
C LYS A 315 5.80 -27.24 13.43
N TYR A 316 6.09 -28.42 13.96
CA TYR A 316 5.35 -29.01 15.07
C TYR A 316 5.63 -28.32 16.42
N ALA A 317 6.79 -27.70 16.59
CA ALA A 317 7.14 -26.99 17.81
C ALA A 317 6.40 -25.64 17.97
N ILE A 318 5.81 -25.10 16.90
CA ILE A 318 5.19 -23.78 16.89
C ILE A 318 3.68 -23.92 17.06
N ASN A 319 3.14 -23.36 18.14
CA ASN A 319 1.70 -23.15 18.31
C ASN A 319 1.32 -21.77 17.77
N ARG A 320 0.77 -21.73 16.54
CA ARG A 320 0.45 -20.49 15.84
C ARG A 320 -0.69 -19.71 16.48
N GLU A 321 -1.70 -20.41 17.03
CA GLU A 321 -2.81 -19.81 17.76
C GLU A 321 -2.29 -19.07 19.00
N GLU A 322 -1.42 -19.71 19.75
CA GLU A 322 -0.80 -19.11 20.93
C GLU A 322 0.08 -17.90 20.59
N MET A 323 0.77 -17.94 19.45
CA MET A 323 1.56 -16.80 18.98
C MET A 323 0.65 -15.60 18.63
N VAL A 324 -0.46 -15.83 17.93
CA VAL A 324 -1.44 -14.76 17.62
C VAL A 324 -2.03 -14.20 18.90
N ASP A 325 -2.45 -15.05 19.84
CA ASP A 325 -3.08 -14.61 21.10
C ASP A 325 -2.09 -13.87 22.01
N LYS A 326 -0.95 -14.51 22.35
CA LYS A 326 -0.04 -14.01 23.39
C LYS A 326 0.96 -12.97 22.90
N ILE A 327 1.45 -13.10 21.67
CA ILE A 327 2.46 -12.19 21.10
C ILE A 327 1.78 -11.05 20.36
N LEU A 328 0.88 -11.37 19.41
CA LEU A 328 0.18 -10.38 18.61
C LEU A 328 -1.08 -9.83 19.27
N ARG A 329 -1.49 -10.34 20.42
CA ARG A 329 -2.67 -9.88 21.16
C ARG A 329 -3.95 -9.87 20.33
N GLY A 330 -4.08 -10.79 19.37
CA GLY A 330 -5.18 -10.85 18.42
C GLY A 330 -5.05 -9.93 17.19
N TYR A 331 -3.99 -9.13 17.09
CA TYR A 331 -3.72 -8.28 15.92
C TYR A 331 -3.01 -9.08 14.81
N GLY A 332 -3.67 -10.10 14.29
CA GLY A 332 -3.13 -10.96 13.24
C GLY A 332 -3.96 -12.20 13.00
N SER A 333 -3.61 -12.94 11.98
CA SER A 333 -4.23 -14.24 11.63
C SER A 333 -3.16 -15.28 11.29
N ILE A 334 -3.54 -16.55 11.29
CA ILE A 334 -2.64 -17.66 10.97
C ILE A 334 -2.47 -17.75 9.46
N GLY A 335 -1.21 -17.74 8.99
CA GLY A 335 -0.87 -17.72 7.56
C GLY A 335 -0.67 -19.08 6.90
N ASN A 336 -0.71 -20.18 7.61
CA ASN A 336 -0.63 -21.58 7.10
C ASN A 336 0.56 -21.86 6.15
N ASP A 337 1.71 -21.19 6.32
CA ASP A 337 2.91 -21.32 5.49
C ASP A 337 2.69 -20.99 3.99
N MET A 338 1.58 -20.35 3.64
CA MET A 338 1.28 -19.94 2.27
C MET A 338 1.60 -18.46 2.10
N PRO A 339 2.57 -18.08 1.25
CA PRO A 339 2.91 -16.68 1.01
C PRO A 339 1.81 -15.94 0.23
N ILE A 340 1.01 -16.68 -0.55
CA ILE A 340 -0.11 -16.14 -1.31
C ILE A 340 -1.39 -16.37 -0.51
N ASN A 341 -2.09 -15.32 -0.17
CA ASN A 341 -3.35 -15.39 0.55
C ASN A 341 -4.56 -15.15 -0.39
N ALA A 342 -5.77 -15.21 0.16
CA ALA A 342 -7.01 -15.05 -0.62
C ALA A 342 -7.24 -13.63 -1.17
N SER A 343 -6.35 -12.67 -0.87
CA SER A 343 -6.40 -11.30 -1.41
C SER A 343 -5.57 -11.12 -2.69
N TYR A 344 -4.92 -12.21 -3.18
CA TYR A 344 -4.21 -12.24 -4.45
C TYR A 344 -5.04 -12.89 -5.52
#